data_88689374f43d69ec89ab76cde8af87d0
#
_entry.id   88689374f43d69ec89ab76cde8af87d0
#
_cell.length_a   1.000
_cell.length_b   1.000
_cell.length_c   1.000
_cell.angle_alpha   90.00
_cell.angle_beta   90.00
_cell.angle_gamma   90.00
#
_symmetry.space_group_name_H-M   'P 1'
#
loop_
_entity.id
_entity.type
_entity.pdbx_description
1 polymer ?
#
loop_
_entity_poly.entity_id
_entity_poly.type
_entity_poly.pdbx_seq_one_letter_code
_entity_poly.pdbx_strand_id
1 'polypeptide(L)'
;MQILIEGLALAAFQRIRDQSKNPLAAAVNAYVMQDEARHVAFGRIALRDYYPQLSDAERGEREEFVVAACWHMRDRFNQLEVWQRLGLPIEECLRIVDQSPSMNQFRSRIFSRIVPTVRDIGLWGPRVQEAFAAMGAIEFATVDAEALLDNDARVADEFDARVRLRDAIPQ
;
A
#
# COMPACT_ATOMS: atom_id res chain seq x y z
N MET A 1 11.92 -4.28 -1.15
CA MET A 1 11.63 -2.87 -1.53
C MET A 1 10.42 -2.80 -2.47
N GLN A 2 10.40 -3.50 -3.59
CA GLN A 2 9.32 -3.45 -4.60
C GLN A 2 7.92 -3.63 -3.99
N ILE A 3 7.66 -4.72 -3.27
CA ILE A 3 6.35 -4.96 -2.62
C ILE A 3 5.94 -3.84 -1.65
N LEU A 4 6.88 -3.34 -0.83
CA LEU A 4 6.55 -2.34 0.19
C LEU A 4 6.31 -0.96 -0.41
N ILE A 5 7.21 -0.51 -1.29
CA ILE A 5 7.14 0.84 -1.87
C ILE A 5 6.03 0.92 -2.92
N GLU A 6 5.90 -0.08 -3.78
CA GLU A 6 4.84 -0.08 -4.81
C GLU A 6 3.46 -0.39 -4.20
N GLY A 7 3.40 -1.19 -3.13
CA GLY A 7 2.18 -1.36 -2.33
C GLY A 7 1.72 -0.05 -1.68
N LEU A 8 2.67 0.76 -1.18
CA LEU A 8 2.40 2.13 -0.72
C LEU A 8 1.94 3.02 -1.87
N ALA A 9 2.61 2.94 -3.03
CA ALA A 9 2.29 3.74 -4.22
C ALA A 9 0.86 3.47 -4.70
N LEU A 10 0.44 2.20 -4.77
CA LEU A 10 -0.94 1.81 -5.09
C LEU A 10 -1.97 2.50 -4.19
N ALA A 11 -1.73 2.54 -2.87
CA ALA A 11 -2.63 3.20 -1.93
C ALA A 11 -2.66 4.73 -2.13
N ALA A 12 -1.49 5.33 -2.44
CA ALA A 12 -1.38 6.77 -2.68
C ALA A 12 -2.07 7.17 -3.99
N PHE A 13 -1.82 6.46 -5.09
CA PHE A 13 -2.47 6.72 -6.38
C PHE A 13 -3.98 6.48 -6.32
N GLN A 14 -4.43 5.45 -5.59
CA GLN A 14 -5.86 5.25 -5.34
C GLN A 14 -6.47 6.45 -4.65
N ARG A 15 -5.81 6.98 -3.60
CA ARG A 15 -6.30 8.16 -2.89
C ARG A 15 -6.39 9.38 -3.82
N ILE A 16 -5.36 9.64 -4.62
CA ILE A 16 -5.34 10.75 -5.57
C ILE A 16 -6.45 10.58 -6.62
N ARG A 17 -6.59 9.39 -7.19
CA ARG A 17 -7.64 9.06 -8.15
C ARG A 17 -9.03 9.35 -7.59
N ASP A 18 -9.30 8.82 -6.38
CA ASP A 18 -10.64 8.90 -5.75
C ASP A 18 -10.99 10.34 -5.34
N GLN A 19 -10.01 11.16 -4.98
CA GLN A 19 -10.22 12.53 -4.49
C GLN A 19 -10.09 13.60 -5.59
N SER A 20 -9.57 13.24 -6.75
CA SER A 20 -9.35 14.19 -7.83
C SER A 20 -10.66 14.63 -8.46
N LYS A 21 -10.85 15.96 -8.53
CA LYS A 21 -11.96 16.59 -9.27
C LYS A 21 -11.66 16.70 -10.77
N ASN A 22 -10.40 16.57 -11.15
CA ASN A 22 -9.98 16.62 -12.55
C ASN A 22 -10.02 15.19 -13.14
N PRO A 23 -10.85 14.91 -14.16
CA PRO A 23 -10.98 13.59 -14.74
C PRO A 23 -9.68 13.08 -15.40
N LEU A 24 -8.85 13.96 -15.95
CA LEU A 24 -7.54 13.58 -16.50
C LEU A 24 -6.60 13.10 -15.38
N ALA A 25 -6.53 13.83 -14.26
CA ALA A 25 -5.71 13.42 -13.13
C ALA A 25 -6.19 12.07 -12.54
N ALA A 26 -7.49 11.86 -12.43
CA ALA A 26 -8.05 10.58 -12.00
C ALA A 26 -7.68 9.44 -12.96
N ALA A 27 -7.79 9.66 -14.28
CA ALA A 27 -7.44 8.67 -15.29
C ALA A 27 -5.95 8.34 -15.27
N VAL A 28 -5.06 9.33 -15.26
CA VAL A 28 -3.60 9.12 -15.19
C VAL A 28 -3.24 8.26 -13.97
N ASN A 29 -3.80 8.57 -12.80
CA ASN A 29 -3.52 7.77 -11.60
C ASN A 29 -4.08 6.34 -11.69
N ALA A 30 -5.19 6.10 -12.41
CA ALA A 30 -5.70 4.76 -12.65
C ALA A 30 -4.75 3.94 -13.52
N TYR A 31 -4.19 4.50 -14.60
CA TYR A 31 -3.21 3.82 -15.45
C TYR A 31 -1.90 3.54 -14.70
N VAL A 32 -1.41 4.49 -13.90
CA VAL A 32 -0.22 4.26 -13.06
C VAL A 32 -0.48 3.13 -12.05
N MET A 33 -1.64 3.11 -11.40
CA MET A 33 -2.02 2.01 -10.50
C MET A 33 -2.01 0.65 -11.21
N GLN A 34 -2.49 0.58 -12.44
CA GLN A 34 -2.51 -0.64 -13.24
C GLN A 34 -1.08 -1.16 -13.48
N ASP A 35 -0.13 -0.27 -13.77
CA ASP A 35 1.27 -0.64 -13.97
C ASP A 35 1.93 -1.06 -12.65
N GLU A 36 1.73 -0.31 -11.57
CA GLU A 36 2.25 -0.66 -10.24
C GLU A 36 1.68 -2.00 -9.72
N ALA A 37 0.41 -2.30 -9.99
CA ALA A 37 -0.17 -3.58 -9.62
C ALA A 37 0.55 -4.77 -10.30
N ARG A 38 0.95 -4.60 -11.57
CA ARG A 38 1.74 -5.62 -12.30
C ARG A 38 3.15 -5.79 -11.72
N HIS A 39 3.79 -4.68 -11.31
CA HIS A 39 5.10 -4.71 -10.64
C HIS A 39 5.02 -5.44 -9.31
N VAL A 40 4.03 -5.14 -8.48
CA VAL A 40 3.81 -5.84 -7.20
C VAL A 40 3.53 -7.33 -7.44
N ALA A 41 2.68 -7.66 -8.43
CA ALA A 41 2.38 -9.04 -8.79
C ALA A 41 3.63 -9.80 -9.24
N PHE A 42 4.47 -9.19 -10.08
CA PHE A 42 5.75 -9.77 -10.50
C PHE A 42 6.67 -10.03 -9.30
N GLY A 43 6.86 -9.02 -8.42
CA GLY A 43 7.67 -9.17 -7.21
C GLY A 43 7.13 -10.25 -6.28
N ARG A 44 5.82 -10.32 -6.12
CA ARG A 44 5.13 -11.35 -5.32
C ARG A 44 5.42 -12.76 -5.85
N ILE A 45 5.24 -13.00 -7.15
CA ILE A 45 5.48 -14.31 -7.79
C ILE A 45 6.95 -14.70 -7.63
N ALA A 46 7.88 -13.81 -7.99
CA ALA A 46 9.31 -14.08 -7.92
C ALA A 46 9.78 -14.41 -6.50
N LEU A 47 9.29 -13.66 -5.50
CA LEU A 47 9.71 -13.85 -4.11
C LEU A 47 9.06 -15.06 -3.45
N ARG A 48 7.81 -15.38 -3.81
CA ARG A 48 7.12 -16.59 -3.32
C ARG A 48 7.85 -17.86 -3.72
N ASP A 49 8.45 -17.89 -4.90
CA ASP A 49 9.21 -19.04 -5.37
C ASP A 49 10.65 -19.06 -4.81
N TYR A 50 11.20 -17.90 -4.48
CA TYR A 50 12.56 -17.75 -3.98
C TYR A 50 12.69 -17.94 -2.46
N TYR A 51 11.81 -17.34 -1.67
CA TYR A 51 11.94 -17.30 -0.22
C TYR A 51 11.87 -18.67 0.50
N PRO A 52 11.16 -19.70 0.01
CA PRO A 52 11.25 -21.04 0.56
C PRO A 52 12.64 -21.66 0.50
N GLN A 53 13.53 -21.14 -0.37
CA GLN A 53 14.90 -21.64 -0.56
C GLN A 53 15.89 -20.99 0.42
N LEU A 54 15.49 -19.95 1.14
CA LEU A 54 16.33 -19.26 2.11
C LEU A 54 16.51 -20.10 3.39
N SER A 55 17.69 -20.01 4.00
CA SER A 55 17.90 -20.45 5.36
C SER A 55 17.08 -19.65 6.36
N ASP A 56 16.88 -20.18 7.57
CA ASP A 56 16.15 -19.49 8.64
C ASP A 56 16.79 -18.14 9.01
N ALA A 57 18.14 -18.06 8.98
CA ALA A 57 18.87 -16.83 9.24
C ALA A 57 18.58 -15.76 8.17
N GLU A 58 18.68 -16.12 6.89
CA GLU A 58 18.38 -15.20 5.78
C GLU A 58 16.92 -14.76 5.79
N ARG A 59 16.00 -15.68 6.09
CA ARG A 59 14.58 -15.36 6.23
C ARG A 59 14.36 -14.38 7.39
N GLY A 60 15.00 -14.61 8.53
CA GLY A 60 14.95 -13.73 9.69
C GLY A 60 15.42 -12.31 9.37
N GLU A 61 16.52 -12.15 8.62
CA GLU A 61 17.00 -10.84 8.14
C GLU A 61 15.96 -10.13 7.25
N ARG A 62 15.26 -10.87 6.37
CA ARG A 62 14.20 -10.29 5.51
C ARG A 62 12.98 -9.88 6.32
N GLU A 63 12.61 -10.66 7.33
CA GLU A 63 11.53 -10.32 8.25
C GLU A 63 11.86 -9.05 9.06
N GLU A 64 13.09 -8.95 9.59
CA GLU A 64 13.55 -7.73 10.27
C GLU A 64 13.49 -6.50 9.37
N PHE A 65 13.93 -6.64 8.11
CA PHE A 65 13.84 -5.56 7.13
C PHE A 65 12.39 -5.12 6.89
N VAL A 66 11.46 -6.07 6.72
CA VAL A 66 10.04 -5.77 6.51
C VAL A 66 9.47 -5.03 7.71
N VAL A 67 9.75 -5.52 8.93
CA VAL A 67 9.28 -4.89 10.17
C VAL A 67 9.79 -3.46 10.29
N ALA A 68 11.11 -3.27 10.13
CA ALA A 68 11.73 -1.95 10.20
C ALA A 68 11.17 -0.98 9.15
N ALA A 69 11.02 -1.43 7.90
CA ALA A 69 10.48 -0.64 6.80
C ALA A 69 9.02 -0.23 7.05
N CYS A 70 8.19 -1.13 7.57
CA CYS A 70 6.79 -0.83 7.90
C CYS A 70 6.66 0.17 9.05
N TRP A 71 7.52 0.07 10.08
CA TRP A 71 7.57 1.06 11.15
C TRP A 71 7.98 2.43 10.63
N HIS A 72 9.04 2.53 9.83
CA HIS A 72 9.46 3.78 9.21
C HIS A 72 8.37 4.38 8.33
N MET A 73 7.70 3.56 7.55
CA MET A 73 6.59 4.00 6.70
C MET A 73 5.44 4.59 7.54
N ARG A 74 5.03 3.90 8.62
CA ARG A 74 4.00 4.40 9.54
C ARG A 74 4.41 5.73 10.18
N ASP A 75 5.63 5.81 10.70
CA ASP A 75 6.11 6.99 11.40
C ASP A 75 6.31 8.19 10.47
N ARG A 76 6.65 7.93 9.20
CA ARG A 76 6.76 8.98 8.19
C ARG A 76 5.44 9.73 7.98
N PHE A 77 4.30 9.06 8.10
CA PHE A 77 2.99 9.72 8.00
C PHE A 77 2.63 10.57 9.21
N ASN A 78 3.32 10.42 10.32
CA ASN A 78 3.18 11.28 11.48
C ASN A 78 3.85 12.65 11.29
N GLN A 79 4.73 12.79 10.30
CA GLN A 79 5.39 14.03 9.88
C GLN A 79 6.10 14.77 11.05
N LEU A 80 6.67 14.02 11.99
CA LEU A 80 7.25 14.54 13.24
C LEU A 80 8.26 15.67 13.00
N GLU A 81 9.17 15.46 12.05
CA GLU A 81 10.19 16.44 11.68
C GLU A 81 9.59 17.76 11.14
N VAL A 82 8.44 17.66 10.45
CA VAL A 82 7.74 18.84 9.92
C VAL A 82 7.17 19.66 11.07
N TRP A 83 6.50 19.02 12.02
CA TRP A 83 5.94 19.70 13.18
C TRP A 83 7.04 20.35 14.04
N GLN A 84 8.15 19.64 14.24
CA GLN A 84 9.33 20.17 14.96
C GLN A 84 9.90 21.41 14.27
N ARG A 85 10.12 21.37 12.97
CA ARG A 85 10.65 22.51 12.20
C ARG A 85 9.73 23.71 12.16
N LEU A 86 8.42 23.48 12.23
CA LEU A 86 7.42 24.54 12.29
C LEU A 86 7.19 25.07 13.72
N GLY A 87 7.84 24.50 14.74
CA GLY A 87 7.67 24.90 16.13
C GLY A 87 6.27 24.61 16.68
N LEU A 88 5.56 23.63 16.10
CA LEU A 88 4.21 23.27 16.53
C LEU A 88 4.24 22.29 17.72
N PRO A 89 3.18 22.26 18.56
CA PRO A 89 3.09 21.33 19.68
C PRO A 89 2.90 19.90 19.15
N ILE A 90 3.96 19.08 19.25
CA ILE A 90 4.06 17.76 18.65
C ILE A 90 2.94 16.82 19.11
N GLU A 91 2.69 16.77 20.43
CA GLU A 91 1.66 15.89 21.01
C GLU A 91 0.27 16.20 20.45
N GLU A 92 -0.05 17.48 20.31
CA GLU A 92 -1.31 17.92 19.73
C GLU A 92 -1.42 17.56 18.24
N CYS A 93 -0.33 17.76 17.47
CA CYS A 93 -0.27 17.40 16.05
C CYS A 93 -0.44 15.90 15.86
N LEU A 94 0.24 15.07 16.64
CA LEU A 94 0.11 13.61 16.60
C LEU A 94 -1.31 13.17 16.94
N ARG A 95 -1.92 13.75 17.97
CA ARG A 95 -3.29 13.46 18.35
C ARG A 95 -4.28 13.76 17.20
N ILE A 96 -4.12 14.89 16.53
CA ILE A 96 -4.95 15.27 15.37
C ILE A 96 -4.75 14.28 14.21
N VAL A 97 -3.52 13.90 13.91
CA VAL A 97 -3.21 12.93 12.84
C VAL A 97 -3.84 11.57 13.16
N ASP A 98 -3.73 11.09 14.39
CA ASP A 98 -4.27 9.79 14.81
C ASP A 98 -5.81 9.77 14.83
N GLN A 99 -6.44 10.90 15.12
CA GLN A 99 -7.89 11.05 15.08
C GLN A 99 -8.46 11.35 13.69
N SER A 100 -7.61 11.58 12.69
CA SER A 100 -8.03 11.90 11.33
C SER A 100 -8.61 10.68 10.60
N PRO A 101 -9.92 10.66 10.27
CA PRO A 101 -10.52 9.56 9.52
C PRO A 101 -9.85 9.33 8.17
N SER A 102 -9.45 10.41 7.49
CA SER A 102 -8.76 10.35 6.19
C SER A 102 -7.38 9.70 6.29
N MET A 103 -6.62 9.97 7.38
CA MET A 103 -5.32 9.35 7.61
C MET A 103 -5.47 7.88 7.99
N ASN A 104 -6.44 7.56 8.83
CA ASN A 104 -6.72 6.18 9.22
C ASN A 104 -7.14 5.34 8.01
N GLN A 105 -8.01 5.87 7.14
CA GLN A 105 -8.38 5.21 5.89
C GLN A 105 -7.16 5.03 4.97
N PHE A 106 -6.27 6.01 4.88
CA PHE A 106 -5.07 5.90 4.07
C PHE A 106 -4.11 4.84 4.61
N ARG A 107 -3.85 4.81 5.93
CA ARG A 107 -3.06 3.77 6.59
C ARG A 107 -3.66 2.37 6.33
N SER A 108 -4.96 2.21 6.48
CA SER A 108 -5.66 0.95 6.19
C SER A 108 -5.46 0.50 4.74
N ARG A 109 -5.56 1.42 3.78
CA ARG A 109 -5.31 1.11 2.36
C ARG A 109 -3.89 0.65 2.06
N ILE A 110 -2.90 1.20 2.76
CA ILE A 110 -1.50 0.78 2.63
C ILE A 110 -1.33 -0.64 3.17
N PHE A 111 -1.73 -0.87 4.41
CA PHE A 111 -1.51 -2.16 5.06
C PHE A 111 -2.38 -3.28 4.48
N SER A 112 -3.57 -2.97 3.93
CA SER A 112 -4.39 -3.95 3.20
C SER A 112 -3.72 -4.51 1.94
N ARG A 113 -2.68 -3.85 1.40
CA ARG A 113 -1.87 -4.33 0.28
C ARG A 113 -0.58 -4.99 0.72
N ILE A 114 0.08 -4.41 1.72
CA ILE A 114 1.39 -4.88 2.19
C ILE A 114 1.27 -6.19 2.99
N VAL A 115 0.39 -6.22 3.98
CA VAL A 115 0.28 -7.36 4.92
C VAL A 115 -0.04 -8.68 4.22
N PRO A 116 -1.08 -8.77 3.36
CA PRO A 116 -1.39 -10.02 2.69
C PRO A 116 -0.28 -10.45 1.72
N THR A 117 0.39 -9.51 1.06
CA THR A 117 1.50 -9.82 0.16
C THR A 117 2.73 -10.31 0.92
N VAL A 118 3.07 -9.71 2.05
CA VAL A 118 4.17 -10.15 2.93
C VAL A 118 3.91 -11.58 3.44
N ARG A 119 2.68 -11.86 3.82
CA ARG A 119 2.27 -13.21 4.22
C ARG A 119 2.38 -14.22 3.06
N ASP A 120 1.89 -13.86 1.88
CA ASP A 120 1.85 -14.74 0.71
C ASP A 120 3.24 -15.11 0.18
N ILE A 121 4.23 -14.22 0.30
CA ILE A 121 5.63 -14.51 -0.04
C ILE A 121 6.37 -15.29 1.04
N GLY A 122 5.71 -15.68 2.14
CA GLY A 122 6.27 -16.54 3.18
C GLY A 122 7.09 -15.83 4.26
N LEU A 123 7.05 -14.49 4.35
CA LEU A 123 7.63 -13.72 5.46
C LEU A 123 6.59 -13.50 6.55
N TRP A 124 6.26 -14.55 7.28
CA TRP A 124 5.15 -14.54 8.25
C TRP A 124 5.51 -15.17 9.60
N GLY A 125 6.74 -14.96 10.06
CA GLY A 125 7.18 -15.41 11.39
C GLY A 125 6.50 -14.64 12.52
N PRO A 126 6.66 -15.13 13.78
CA PRO A 126 6.04 -14.52 14.96
C PRO A 126 6.35 -13.02 15.10
N ARG A 127 7.58 -12.63 14.83
CA ARG A 127 8.04 -11.24 14.91
C ARG A 127 7.31 -10.30 13.94
N VAL A 128 7.05 -10.77 12.72
CA VAL A 128 6.29 -10.02 11.71
C VAL A 128 4.83 -9.87 12.14
N GLN A 129 4.23 -10.96 12.65
CA GLN A 129 2.86 -10.95 13.15
C GLN A 129 2.69 -10.00 14.34
N GLU A 130 3.60 -10.06 15.33
CA GLU A 130 3.62 -9.16 16.47
C GLU A 130 3.75 -7.68 16.05
N ALA A 131 4.62 -7.40 15.09
CA ALA A 131 4.79 -6.04 14.57
C ALA A 131 3.53 -5.53 13.88
N PHE A 132 2.89 -6.32 13.02
CA PHE A 132 1.64 -5.92 12.39
C PHE A 132 0.47 -5.80 13.38
N ALA A 133 0.43 -6.64 14.43
CA ALA A 133 -0.53 -6.50 15.52
C ALA A 133 -0.32 -5.17 16.27
N ALA A 134 0.93 -4.83 16.62
CA ALA A 134 1.27 -3.57 17.26
C ALA A 134 0.99 -2.32 16.38
N MET A 135 1.02 -2.47 15.06
CA MET A 135 0.63 -1.43 14.09
C MET A 135 -0.89 -1.34 13.89
N GLY A 136 -1.70 -2.26 14.45
CA GLY A 136 -3.13 -2.35 14.19
C GLY A 136 -3.48 -2.82 12.78
N ALA A 137 -2.61 -3.62 12.17
CA ALA A 137 -2.72 -4.03 10.76
C ALA A 137 -2.84 -5.56 10.55
N ILE A 138 -2.78 -6.35 11.63
CA ILE A 138 -2.79 -7.83 11.55
C ILE A 138 -4.07 -8.38 10.90
N GLU A 139 -5.19 -7.68 11.00
CA GLU A 139 -6.47 -8.07 10.41
C GLU A 139 -6.40 -8.21 8.89
N PHE A 140 -5.54 -7.45 8.23
CA PHE A 140 -5.35 -7.52 6.78
C PHE A 140 -4.65 -8.81 6.32
N ALA A 141 -4.14 -9.63 7.22
CA ALA A 141 -3.58 -10.93 6.88
C ALA A 141 -4.58 -11.88 6.22
N THR A 142 -5.88 -11.66 6.42
CA THR A 142 -6.96 -12.47 5.84
C THR A 142 -7.38 -12.02 4.44
N VAL A 143 -6.88 -10.86 3.97
CA VAL A 143 -7.19 -10.34 2.64
C VAL A 143 -6.52 -11.21 1.57
N ASP A 144 -7.23 -11.45 0.49
CA ASP A 144 -6.71 -12.13 -0.69
C ASP A 144 -5.83 -11.16 -1.50
N ALA A 145 -4.52 -11.37 -1.44
CA ALA A 145 -3.53 -10.53 -2.12
C ALA A 145 -3.68 -10.59 -3.65
N GLU A 146 -4.01 -11.76 -4.20
CA GLU A 146 -4.17 -11.95 -5.64
C GLU A 146 -5.40 -11.22 -6.17
N ALA A 147 -6.55 -11.45 -5.53
CA ALA A 147 -7.79 -10.77 -5.91
C ALA A 147 -7.67 -9.24 -5.81
N LEU A 148 -6.94 -8.73 -4.81
CA LEU A 148 -6.72 -7.29 -4.66
C LEU A 148 -5.83 -6.72 -5.77
N LEU A 149 -4.74 -7.39 -6.11
CA LEU A 149 -3.84 -6.98 -7.21
C LEU A 149 -4.52 -7.07 -8.57
N ASP A 150 -5.32 -8.10 -8.80
CA ASP A 150 -6.11 -8.24 -10.02
C ASP A 150 -7.14 -7.11 -10.17
N ASN A 151 -7.75 -6.68 -9.09
CA ASN A 151 -8.65 -5.53 -9.09
C ASN A 151 -7.89 -4.23 -9.41
N ASP A 152 -6.74 -3.99 -8.77
CA ASP A 152 -5.89 -2.82 -9.04
C ASP A 152 -5.35 -2.83 -10.49
N ALA A 153 -5.04 -4.01 -11.06
CA ALA A 153 -4.58 -4.17 -12.44
C ALA A 153 -5.64 -3.87 -13.51
N ARG A 154 -6.91 -3.81 -13.13
CA ARG A 154 -8.04 -3.52 -14.03
C ARG A 154 -8.70 -2.17 -13.80
N VAL A 155 -8.18 -1.41 -12.86
CA VAL A 155 -8.80 -0.14 -12.44
C VAL A 155 -8.91 0.90 -13.57
N ALA A 156 -8.01 0.85 -14.57
CA ALA A 156 -8.05 1.74 -15.74
C ALA A 156 -9.12 1.34 -16.76
N ASP A 157 -9.56 0.08 -16.78
CA ASP A 157 -10.56 -0.43 -17.74
C ASP A 157 -11.89 0.34 -17.62
N GLU A 158 -12.24 0.79 -16.43
CA GLU A 158 -13.43 1.61 -16.18
C GLU A 158 -13.36 2.97 -16.90
N PHE A 159 -12.17 3.57 -16.97
CA PHE A 159 -11.96 4.83 -17.67
C PHE A 159 -12.05 4.64 -19.18
N ASP A 160 -11.46 3.57 -19.71
CA ASP A 160 -11.54 3.20 -21.12
C ASP A 160 -12.97 2.95 -21.57
N ALA A 161 -13.74 2.23 -20.75
CA ALA A 161 -15.16 1.98 -21.02
C ALA A 161 -15.98 3.28 -21.07
N ARG A 162 -15.72 4.23 -20.15
CA ARG A 162 -16.41 5.54 -20.16
C ARG A 162 -16.04 6.38 -21.37
N VAL A 163 -14.78 6.37 -21.80
CA VAL A 163 -14.34 7.09 -23.00
C VAL A 163 -15.04 6.53 -24.24
N ARG A 164 -15.03 5.20 -24.43
CA ARG A 164 -15.71 4.52 -25.55
C ARG A 164 -17.21 4.82 -25.61
N LEU A 165 -17.88 4.83 -24.46
CA LEU A 165 -19.31 5.18 -24.39
C LEU A 165 -19.56 6.64 -24.79
N ARG A 166 -18.73 7.58 -24.36
CA ARG A 166 -18.84 8.98 -24.73
C ARG A 166 -18.66 9.20 -26.23
N ASP A 167 -17.67 8.52 -26.82
CA ASP A 167 -17.36 8.64 -28.26
C ASP A 167 -18.37 7.90 -29.15
N ALA A 168 -19.17 6.99 -28.57
CA ALA A 168 -20.24 6.27 -29.25
C ALA A 168 -21.60 7.03 -29.26
N ILE A 169 -21.72 8.13 -28.50
CA ILE A 169 -22.94 8.97 -28.50
C ILE A 169 -22.85 9.95 -29.70
N PRO A 170 -23.75 9.85 -30.70
CA PRO A 170 -23.80 10.85 -31.80
C PRO A 170 -24.06 12.23 -31.23
N GLN A 171 -23.29 13.24 -31.69
CA GLN A 171 -23.52 14.64 -31.36
C GLN A 171 -24.75 15.18 -32.05
#